data_7827d6812f2e68a98d42c42c11279b14
#
_entry.id   7827d6812f2e68a98d42c42c11279b14
#
_cell.length_a   1.000
_cell.length_b   1.000
_cell.length_c   1.000
_cell.angle_alpha   90.00
_cell.angle_beta   90.00
_cell.angle_gamma   90.00
#
_symmetry.space_group_name_H-M   'P 1'
#
loop_
_entity.id
_entity.type
_entity.pdbx_description
1 polymer ?
#
loop_
_entity_poly.entity_id
_entity_poly.type
_entity_poly.pdbx_seq_one_letter_code
_entity_poly.pdbx_strand_id
1 'polypeptide(L)'
;MAQEIKPANTSDAVIEREFRQLLELDDKVHDEVDEWIRNNAKLTAKQVGIDPASLDLQVRQRLSKVDEAYEAFLNRHSGHVRARLAYGSFFSDINEIDKAMAQWKKALELAPKNPVAWNNLGKAYGKQGRITEAFRHFARAGELAPREALYHRNLATLIFSYPDKAARHYLIDRSQVVPKSLELFKKARSLDPKNFTLAADAAMAQLGMQPFDAKTALAAWNDALALAPSPVEREGVRIHLARIHAHLGQADATRALLAKVHETQFAELKAEILRKLDPPPAKP
;
A
#
# COMPACT_ATOMS: atom_id res chain seq x y z
N MET A 1 -31.30 12.25 -26.32
CA MET A 1 -30.82 13.64 -26.15
C MET A 1 -29.32 13.58 -25.91
N ALA A 2 -28.54 13.99 -26.89
CA ALA A 2 -27.09 14.07 -26.77
C ALA A 2 -26.74 15.24 -25.85
N GLN A 3 -25.99 14.99 -24.77
CA GLN A 3 -25.41 16.05 -23.96
C GLN A 3 -24.35 16.77 -24.81
N GLU A 4 -24.60 18.02 -25.12
CA GLU A 4 -23.58 18.93 -25.69
C GLU A 4 -22.42 19.01 -24.72
N ILE A 5 -21.28 18.49 -25.14
CA ILE A 5 -19.97 18.71 -24.48
C ILE A 5 -19.64 20.19 -24.72
N LYS A 6 -19.87 21.07 -23.71
CA LYS A 6 -19.40 22.45 -23.75
C LYS A 6 -17.88 22.43 -24.02
N PRO A 7 -17.37 23.20 -25.00
CA PRO A 7 -15.94 23.34 -25.20
C PRO A 7 -15.28 23.85 -23.91
N ALA A 8 -14.21 23.19 -23.46
CA ALA A 8 -13.42 23.64 -22.32
C ALA A 8 -13.02 25.10 -22.53
N ASN A 9 -13.30 25.96 -21.54
CA ASN A 9 -12.90 27.35 -21.58
C ASN A 9 -11.38 27.41 -21.78
N THR A 10 -10.91 28.30 -22.66
CA THR A 10 -9.48 28.43 -22.99
C THR A 10 -8.60 28.58 -21.73
N SER A 11 -9.15 29.22 -20.69
CA SER A 11 -8.53 29.34 -19.36
C SER A 11 -8.33 27.96 -18.67
N ASP A 12 -9.35 27.09 -18.69
CA ASP A 12 -9.26 25.77 -18.06
C ASP A 12 -8.23 24.87 -18.76
N ALA A 13 -8.14 24.96 -20.09
CA ALA A 13 -7.15 24.22 -20.87
C ALA A 13 -5.70 24.66 -20.56
N VAL A 14 -5.48 25.96 -20.28
CA VAL A 14 -4.18 26.49 -19.87
C VAL A 14 -3.82 25.98 -18.47
N ILE A 15 -4.75 26.06 -17.52
CA ILE A 15 -4.54 25.57 -16.15
C ILE A 15 -4.21 24.07 -16.14
N GLU A 16 -4.95 23.26 -16.91
CA GLU A 16 -4.70 21.81 -17.01
C GLU A 16 -3.34 21.49 -17.67
N ARG A 17 -2.87 22.33 -18.60
CA ARG A 17 -1.52 22.20 -19.17
C ARG A 17 -0.45 22.52 -18.13
N GLU A 18 -0.57 23.64 -17.41
CA GLU A 18 0.36 24.00 -16.33
C GLU A 18 0.40 22.92 -15.25
N PHE A 19 -0.76 22.38 -14.86
CA PHE A 19 -0.83 21.31 -13.89
C PHE A 19 -0.15 20.02 -14.37
N ARG A 20 -0.29 19.68 -15.64
CA ARG A 20 0.41 18.52 -16.22
C ARG A 20 1.93 18.71 -16.21
N GLN A 21 2.41 19.90 -16.59
CA GLN A 21 3.84 20.22 -16.53
C GLN A 21 4.39 20.14 -15.09
N LEU A 22 3.58 20.53 -14.11
CA LEU A 22 3.93 20.40 -12.70
C LEU A 22 4.07 18.93 -12.28
N LEU A 23 3.16 18.06 -12.69
CA LEU A 23 3.26 16.62 -12.42
C LEU A 23 4.47 15.98 -13.11
N GLU A 24 4.75 16.36 -14.36
CA GLU A 24 5.94 15.91 -15.10
C GLU A 24 7.25 16.33 -14.41
N LEU A 25 7.28 17.54 -13.82
CA LEU A 25 8.42 17.99 -13.02
C LEU A 25 8.58 17.16 -11.75
N ASP A 26 7.48 16.89 -11.04
CA ASP A 26 7.44 16.11 -9.82
C ASP A 26 7.96 14.68 -10.07
N ASP A 27 7.39 13.97 -11.04
CA ASP A 27 7.80 12.63 -11.45
C ASP A 27 9.29 12.59 -11.83
N LYS A 28 9.73 13.53 -12.67
CA LYS A 28 11.11 13.62 -13.12
C LYS A 28 12.09 13.82 -11.96
N VAL A 29 11.75 14.70 -11.01
CA VAL A 29 12.64 14.98 -9.87
C VAL A 29 12.70 13.77 -8.94
N HIS A 30 11.59 13.06 -8.70
CA HIS A 30 11.59 11.84 -7.93
C HIS A 30 12.47 10.76 -8.59
N ASP A 31 12.34 10.53 -9.89
CA ASP A 31 13.16 9.58 -10.63
C ASP A 31 14.66 9.91 -10.54
N GLU A 32 15.02 11.19 -10.68
CA GLU A 32 16.41 11.66 -10.55
C GLU A 32 16.96 11.43 -9.13
N VAL A 33 16.17 11.74 -8.09
CA VAL A 33 16.56 11.55 -6.69
C VAL A 33 16.75 10.06 -6.39
N ASP A 34 15.83 9.22 -6.83
CA ASP A 34 15.91 7.77 -6.67
C ASP A 34 17.14 7.18 -7.37
N GLU A 35 17.48 7.69 -8.55
CA GLU A 35 18.68 7.28 -9.27
C GLU A 35 19.95 7.71 -8.50
N TRP A 36 20.01 8.92 -7.98
CA TRP A 36 21.14 9.39 -7.19
C TRP A 36 21.35 8.54 -5.94
N ILE A 37 20.29 8.23 -5.20
CA ILE A 37 20.35 7.39 -3.99
C ILE A 37 20.88 5.99 -4.36
N ARG A 38 20.32 5.37 -5.41
CA ARG A 38 20.76 4.04 -5.87
C ARG A 38 22.23 4.04 -6.33
N ASN A 39 22.64 5.06 -7.07
CA ASN A 39 24.02 5.17 -7.57
C ASN A 39 24.99 5.45 -6.43
N ASN A 40 24.65 6.34 -5.49
CA ASN A 40 25.49 6.60 -4.33
C ASN A 40 25.66 5.34 -3.46
N ALA A 41 24.61 4.54 -3.26
CA ALA A 41 24.70 3.28 -2.53
C ALA A 41 25.72 2.31 -3.18
N LYS A 42 25.73 2.21 -4.53
CA LYS A 42 26.72 1.39 -5.26
C LYS A 42 28.15 1.93 -5.13
N LEU A 43 28.30 3.25 -5.10
CA LEU A 43 29.61 3.91 -4.94
C LEU A 43 30.12 3.79 -3.50
N THR A 44 29.24 3.94 -2.52
CA THR A 44 29.57 3.75 -1.09
C THR A 44 30.04 2.33 -0.81
N ALA A 45 29.42 1.32 -1.44
CA ALA A 45 29.91 -0.07 -1.34
C ALA A 45 31.34 -0.26 -1.89
N LYS A 46 31.80 0.67 -2.75
CA LYS A 46 33.19 0.72 -3.28
C LYS A 46 34.07 1.75 -2.56
N GLN A 47 33.61 2.32 -1.44
CA GLN A 47 34.28 3.35 -0.63
C GLN A 47 34.55 4.67 -1.37
N VAL A 48 33.78 5.00 -2.41
CA VAL A 48 33.91 6.23 -3.22
C VAL A 48 32.60 7.02 -3.33
N GLY A 49 31.58 6.68 -2.54
CA GLY A 49 30.32 7.41 -2.48
C GLY A 49 30.45 8.74 -1.72
N ILE A 50 29.51 9.67 -1.97
CA ILE A 50 29.40 10.88 -1.14
C ILE A 50 28.81 10.53 0.22
N ASP A 51 29.18 11.29 1.23
CA ASP A 51 28.66 11.08 2.58
C ASP A 51 27.15 11.33 2.66
N PRO A 52 26.46 10.69 3.65
CA PRO A 52 25.02 10.78 3.76
C PRO A 52 24.47 12.22 3.93
N ALA A 53 25.20 13.09 4.62
CA ALA A 53 24.74 14.46 4.87
C ALA A 53 24.80 15.31 3.58
N SER A 54 25.88 15.17 2.81
CA SER A 54 26.00 15.82 1.50
C SER A 54 24.96 15.31 0.51
N LEU A 55 24.67 14.01 0.50
CA LEU A 55 23.59 13.45 -0.32
C LEU A 55 22.24 14.01 0.08
N ASP A 56 21.91 14.01 1.36
CA ASP A 56 20.65 14.56 1.90
C ASP A 56 20.47 16.04 1.51
N LEU A 57 21.53 16.84 1.61
CA LEU A 57 21.49 18.25 1.19
C LEU A 57 21.16 18.39 -0.31
N GLN A 58 21.80 17.61 -1.17
CA GLN A 58 21.55 17.64 -2.63
C GLN A 58 20.12 17.20 -2.94
N VAL A 59 19.62 16.16 -2.30
CA VAL A 59 18.25 15.67 -2.43
C VAL A 59 17.25 16.77 -2.03
N ARG A 60 17.44 17.39 -0.86
CA ARG A 60 16.57 18.49 -0.40
C ARG A 60 16.57 19.69 -1.36
N GLN A 61 17.72 20.08 -1.89
CA GLN A 61 17.81 21.16 -2.88
C GLN A 61 17.10 20.81 -4.19
N ARG A 62 17.05 19.54 -4.55
CA ARG A 62 16.37 19.08 -5.76
C ARG A 62 14.86 19.07 -5.55
N LEU A 63 14.41 18.56 -4.41
CA LEU A 63 13.00 18.50 -4.02
C LEU A 63 12.38 19.89 -3.77
N SER A 64 13.18 20.90 -3.30
CA SER A 64 12.67 22.27 -3.09
C SER A 64 12.14 22.91 -4.38
N LYS A 65 12.66 22.53 -5.54
CA LYS A 65 12.15 23.02 -6.83
C LYS A 65 10.72 22.55 -7.13
N VAL A 66 10.39 21.34 -6.70
CA VAL A 66 9.03 20.79 -6.81
C VAL A 66 8.10 21.51 -5.82
N ASP A 67 8.56 21.69 -4.59
CA ASP A 67 7.84 22.41 -3.54
C ASP A 67 7.47 23.83 -4.01
N GLU A 68 8.46 24.61 -4.48
CA GLU A 68 8.28 25.95 -5.02
C GLU A 68 7.32 25.99 -6.22
N ALA A 69 7.38 24.97 -7.10
CA ALA A 69 6.50 24.88 -8.26
C ALA A 69 5.05 24.62 -7.86
N TYR A 70 4.80 23.74 -6.87
CA TYR A 70 3.45 23.53 -6.31
C TYR A 70 2.92 24.78 -5.64
N GLU A 71 3.74 25.47 -4.84
CA GLU A 71 3.35 26.72 -4.19
C GLU A 71 3.01 27.80 -5.25
N ALA A 72 3.85 28.00 -6.24
CA ALA A 72 3.62 28.97 -7.31
C ALA A 72 2.34 28.67 -8.09
N PHE A 73 2.07 27.39 -8.40
CA PHE A 73 0.84 26.97 -9.07
C PHE A 73 -0.39 27.23 -8.19
N LEU A 74 -0.35 26.84 -6.92
CA LEU A 74 -1.48 26.98 -5.99
C LEU A 74 -1.72 28.44 -5.56
N ASN A 75 -0.72 29.31 -5.62
CA ASN A 75 -0.89 30.75 -5.45
C ASN A 75 -1.71 31.36 -6.60
N ARG A 76 -1.53 30.88 -7.83
CA ARG A 76 -2.34 31.32 -8.98
C ARG A 76 -3.70 30.61 -9.05
N HIS A 77 -3.78 29.35 -8.59
CA HIS A 77 -4.94 28.47 -8.74
C HIS A 77 -5.32 27.83 -7.39
N SER A 78 -5.64 28.64 -6.39
CA SER A 78 -5.84 28.23 -5.00
C SER A 78 -6.97 27.20 -4.81
N GLY A 79 -7.97 27.17 -5.69
CA GLY A 79 -9.08 26.22 -5.71
C GLY A 79 -8.79 24.91 -6.47
N HIS A 80 -7.58 24.68 -6.95
CA HIS A 80 -7.28 23.49 -7.76
C HIS A 80 -7.10 22.25 -6.90
N VAL A 81 -8.18 21.49 -6.70
CA VAL A 81 -8.24 20.31 -5.81
C VAL A 81 -7.20 19.25 -6.17
N ARG A 82 -7.04 18.93 -7.46
CA ARG A 82 -6.09 17.91 -7.93
C ARG A 82 -4.65 18.28 -7.60
N ALA A 83 -4.28 19.55 -7.72
CA ALA A 83 -2.94 20.00 -7.35
C ALA A 83 -2.69 19.88 -5.83
N ARG A 84 -3.69 20.18 -5.00
CA ARG A 84 -3.57 19.95 -3.55
C ARG A 84 -3.43 18.47 -3.20
N LEU A 85 -4.13 17.59 -3.92
CA LEU A 85 -3.98 16.15 -3.73
C LEU A 85 -2.57 15.68 -4.10
N ALA A 86 -2.05 16.10 -5.25
CA ALA A 86 -0.72 15.76 -5.72
C ALA A 86 0.36 16.34 -4.79
N TYR A 87 0.24 17.60 -4.40
CA TYR A 87 1.18 18.23 -3.46
C TYR A 87 1.20 17.53 -2.08
N GLY A 88 0.04 17.08 -1.60
CA GLY A 88 -0.02 16.25 -0.41
C GLY A 88 0.70 14.90 -0.62
N SER A 89 0.60 14.29 -1.80
CA SER A 89 1.31 13.05 -2.13
C SER A 89 2.83 13.29 -2.17
N PHE A 90 3.29 14.33 -2.83
CA PHE A 90 4.69 14.78 -2.80
C PHE A 90 5.24 14.87 -1.37
N PHE A 91 4.54 15.57 -0.47
CA PHE A 91 4.97 15.65 0.93
C PHE A 91 4.96 14.29 1.65
N SER A 92 3.99 13.41 1.34
CA SER A 92 3.93 12.07 1.93
C SER A 92 5.10 11.18 1.49
N ASP A 93 5.57 11.35 0.25
CA ASP A 93 6.66 10.55 -0.34
C ASP A 93 8.01 10.96 0.25
N ILE A 94 8.19 12.23 0.59
CA ILE A 94 9.35 12.74 1.34
C ILE A 94 9.17 12.68 2.86
N ASN A 95 8.15 11.94 3.35
CA ASN A 95 7.85 11.72 4.76
C ASN A 95 7.48 12.97 5.58
N GLU A 96 7.10 14.08 4.93
CA GLU A 96 6.57 15.30 5.56
C GLU A 96 5.06 15.17 5.81
N ILE A 97 4.68 14.22 6.68
CA ILE A 97 3.28 13.76 6.85
C ILE A 97 2.34 14.90 7.27
N ASP A 98 2.78 15.82 8.11
CA ASP A 98 1.92 16.93 8.58
C ASP A 98 1.63 17.92 7.46
N LYS A 99 2.60 18.20 6.60
CA LYS A 99 2.40 19.03 5.40
C LYS A 99 1.47 18.34 4.39
N ALA A 100 1.65 17.02 4.19
CA ALA A 100 0.77 16.22 3.35
C ALA A 100 -0.69 16.32 3.84
N MET A 101 -0.92 16.12 5.13
CA MET A 101 -2.25 16.19 5.74
C MET A 101 -2.86 17.60 5.61
N ALA A 102 -2.06 18.66 5.71
CA ALA A 102 -2.53 20.02 5.53
C ALA A 102 -3.08 20.23 4.10
N GLN A 103 -2.39 19.74 3.07
CA GLN A 103 -2.87 19.86 1.68
C GLN A 103 -4.12 19.02 1.43
N TRP A 104 -4.20 17.78 1.95
CA TRP A 104 -5.40 16.95 1.78
C TRP A 104 -6.62 17.47 2.55
N LYS A 105 -6.43 18.12 3.72
CA LYS A 105 -7.51 18.82 4.43
C LYS A 105 -8.03 20.00 3.61
N LYS A 106 -7.13 20.82 3.03
CA LYS A 106 -7.52 21.91 2.12
C LYS A 106 -8.25 21.36 0.88
N ALA A 107 -7.85 20.20 0.36
CA ALA A 107 -8.58 19.54 -0.72
C ALA A 107 -10.01 19.15 -0.30
N LEU A 108 -10.22 18.70 0.95
CA LEU A 108 -11.56 18.40 1.48
C LEU A 108 -12.39 19.65 1.78
N GLU A 109 -11.79 20.77 2.16
CA GLU A 109 -12.50 22.06 2.29
C GLU A 109 -13.10 22.50 0.95
N LEU A 110 -12.36 22.29 -0.14
CA LEU A 110 -12.80 22.61 -1.51
C LEU A 110 -13.75 21.55 -2.08
N ALA A 111 -13.52 20.28 -1.79
CA ALA A 111 -14.26 19.15 -2.31
C ALA A 111 -14.53 18.10 -1.22
N PRO A 112 -15.53 18.29 -0.33
CA PRO A 112 -15.79 17.42 0.83
C PRO A 112 -16.13 15.97 0.49
N LYS A 113 -16.53 15.71 -0.76
CA LYS A 113 -16.86 14.37 -1.26
C LYS A 113 -15.73 13.74 -2.09
N ASN A 114 -14.52 14.27 -2.02
CA ASN A 114 -13.39 13.70 -2.76
C ASN A 114 -12.85 12.45 -2.05
N PRO A 115 -13.03 11.22 -2.60
CA PRO A 115 -12.65 9.99 -1.92
C PRO A 115 -11.13 9.82 -1.80
N VAL A 116 -10.35 10.41 -2.73
CA VAL A 116 -8.88 10.33 -2.71
C VAL A 116 -8.33 11.05 -1.47
N ALA A 117 -8.83 12.25 -1.18
CA ALA A 117 -8.40 13.01 0.01
C ALA A 117 -8.75 12.26 1.31
N TRP A 118 -9.94 11.68 1.41
CA TRP A 118 -10.33 10.85 2.54
C TRP A 118 -9.40 9.64 2.70
N ASN A 119 -9.11 8.93 1.61
CA ASN A 119 -8.20 7.78 1.64
C ASN A 119 -6.77 8.17 2.06
N ASN A 120 -6.25 9.26 1.53
CA ASN A 120 -4.90 9.71 1.82
C ASN A 120 -4.75 10.17 3.28
N LEU A 121 -5.73 10.89 3.81
CA LEU A 121 -5.79 11.20 5.25
C LEU A 121 -5.89 9.93 6.10
N GLY A 122 -6.66 8.91 5.66
CA GLY A 122 -6.70 7.61 6.32
C GLY A 122 -5.33 6.96 6.44
N LYS A 123 -4.55 6.96 5.34
CA LYS A 123 -3.16 6.47 5.35
C LYS A 123 -2.27 7.27 6.32
N ALA A 124 -2.37 8.60 6.28
CA ALA A 124 -1.58 9.47 7.15
C ALA A 124 -1.90 9.25 8.64
N TYR A 125 -3.18 9.18 9.00
CA TYR A 125 -3.58 8.85 10.37
C TYR A 125 -3.09 7.47 10.80
N GLY A 126 -3.12 6.48 9.89
CA GLY A 126 -2.55 5.16 10.14
C GLY A 126 -1.05 5.20 10.45
N LYS A 127 -0.26 5.95 9.65
CA LYS A 127 1.18 6.17 9.88
C LYS A 127 1.45 6.85 11.23
N GLN A 128 0.59 7.77 11.67
CA GLN A 128 0.68 8.43 12.99
C GLN A 128 0.17 7.57 14.16
N GLY A 129 -0.28 6.33 13.92
CA GLY A 129 -0.86 5.46 14.96
C GLY A 129 -2.28 5.86 15.42
N ARG A 130 -2.90 6.84 14.78
CA ARG A 130 -4.25 7.34 15.01
C ARG A 130 -5.29 6.47 14.30
N ILE A 131 -5.37 5.23 14.75
CA ILE A 131 -6.06 4.15 14.02
C ILE A 131 -7.59 4.38 13.96
N THR A 132 -8.20 4.97 14.99
CA THR A 132 -9.64 5.26 15.00
C THR A 132 -10.01 6.28 13.92
N GLU A 133 -9.20 7.31 13.75
CA GLU A 133 -9.35 8.29 12.67
C GLU A 133 -9.13 7.65 11.30
N ALA A 134 -8.12 6.77 11.19
CA ALA A 134 -7.86 6.05 9.95
C ALA A 134 -9.07 5.18 9.52
N PHE A 135 -9.73 4.46 10.47
CA PHE A 135 -10.97 3.72 10.18
C PHE A 135 -12.05 4.62 9.58
N ARG A 136 -12.33 5.76 10.22
CA ARG A 136 -13.35 6.71 9.74
C ARG A 136 -13.06 7.22 8.34
N HIS A 137 -11.78 7.55 8.07
CA HIS A 137 -11.37 8.12 6.79
C HIS A 137 -11.42 7.09 5.66
N PHE A 138 -10.93 5.87 5.88
CA PHE A 138 -11.04 4.81 4.89
C PHE A 138 -12.48 4.37 4.65
N ALA A 139 -13.31 4.27 5.70
CA ALA A 139 -14.73 3.96 5.55
C ALA A 139 -15.41 5.02 4.67
N ARG A 140 -15.14 6.32 4.94
CA ARG A 140 -15.71 7.42 4.16
C ARG A 140 -15.28 7.40 2.69
N ALA A 141 -14.03 7.08 2.41
CA ALA A 141 -13.55 6.91 1.03
C ALA A 141 -14.31 5.78 0.30
N GLY A 142 -14.51 4.63 0.95
CA GLY A 142 -15.27 3.50 0.40
C GLY A 142 -16.76 3.79 0.19
N GLU A 143 -17.38 4.60 1.06
CA GLU A 143 -18.77 5.07 0.88
C GLU A 143 -18.91 6.00 -0.33
N LEU A 144 -17.95 6.92 -0.52
CA LEU A 144 -17.97 7.90 -1.60
C LEU A 144 -17.66 7.29 -2.97
N ALA A 145 -16.83 6.24 -3.00
CA ALA A 145 -16.48 5.53 -4.22
C ALA A 145 -16.58 4.00 -4.02
N PRO A 146 -17.79 3.43 -3.96
CA PRO A 146 -18.03 2.04 -3.59
C PRO A 146 -17.54 1.02 -4.63
N ARG A 147 -17.17 1.48 -5.83
CA ARG A 147 -16.59 0.64 -6.90
C ARG A 147 -15.06 0.69 -6.95
N GLU A 148 -14.42 1.42 -6.04
CA GLU A 148 -12.97 1.50 -5.97
C GLU A 148 -12.42 0.42 -5.02
N ALA A 149 -11.78 -0.60 -5.59
CA ALA A 149 -11.26 -1.74 -4.84
C ALA A 149 -10.23 -1.35 -3.77
N LEU A 150 -9.40 -0.34 -4.07
CA LEU A 150 -8.35 0.15 -3.18
C LEU A 150 -8.88 0.59 -1.80
N TYR A 151 -10.04 1.27 -1.76
CA TYR A 151 -10.56 1.80 -0.50
C TYR A 151 -11.09 0.70 0.41
N HIS A 152 -11.73 -0.31 -0.18
CA HIS A 152 -12.17 -1.50 0.56
C HIS A 152 -10.97 -2.31 1.07
N ARG A 153 -9.92 -2.47 0.25
CA ARG A 153 -8.66 -3.10 0.64
C ARG A 153 -8.01 -2.39 1.82
N ASN A 154 -7.84 -1.06 1.73
CA ASN A 154 -7.18 -0.29 2.78
C ASN A 154 -7.91 -0.40 4.13
N LEU A 155 -9.25 -0.34 4.11
CA LEU A 155 -10.06 -0.53 5.31
C LEU A 155 -9.94 -1.96 5.83
N ALA A 156 -10.01 -2.98 4.97
CA ALA A 156 -9.87 -4.38 5.34
C ALA A 156 -8.52 -4.65 6.00
N THR A 157 -7.44 -4.18 5.39
CA THR A 157 -6.07 -4.31 5.91
C THR A 157 -5.93 -3.65 7.27
N LEU A 158 -6.49 -2.46 7.47
CA LEU A 158 -6.42 -1.78 8.76
C LEU A 158 -7.20 -2.52 9.85
N ILE A 159 -8.40 -3.05 9.54
CA ILE A 159 -9.21 -3.85 10.46
C ILE A 159 -8.43 -5.12 10.88
N PHE A 160 -7.84 -5.81 9.92
CA PHE A 160 -7.05 -7.01 10.17
C PHE A 160 -5.81 -6.74 11.02
N SER A 161 -5.09 -5.64 10.73
CA SER A 161 -3.85 -5.26 11.42
C SER A 161 -4.05 -4.76 12.85
N TYR A 162 -5.22 -4.19 13.17
CA TYR A 162 -5.52 -3.60 14.48
C TYR A 162 -6.82 -4.15 15.07
N PRO A 163 -6.88 -5.47 15.30
CA PRO A 163 -8.14 -6.15 15.60
C PRO A 163 -8.81 -5.69 16.90
N ASP A 164 -8.04 -5.38 17.95
CA ASP A 164 -8.63 -4.90 19.22
C ASP A 164 -9.17 -3.47 19.10
N LYS A 165 -8.49 -2.62 18.31
CA LYS A 165 -9.01 -1.29 18.00
C LYS A 165 -10.24 -1.36 17.08
N ALA A 166 -10.25 -2.30 16.13
CA ALA A 166 -11.39 -2.55 15.25
C ALA A 166 -12.61 -3.06 16.03
N ALA A 167 -12.44 -4.03 16.93
CA ALA A 167 -13.51 -4.54 17.79
C ALA A 167 -14.19 -3.39 18.58
N ARG A 168 -13.39 -2.53 19.22
CA ARG A 168 -13.91 -1.36 19.96
C ARG A 168 -14.56 -0.32 19.04
N HIS A 169 -13.96 -0.05 17.87
CA HIS A 169 -14.47 0.96 16.93
C HIS A 169 -15.81 0.56 16.32
N TYR A 170 -15.97 -0.71 15.97
CA TYR A 170 -17.19 -1.22 15.33
C TYR A 170 -18.19 -1.81 16.34
N LEU A 171 -17.87 -1.84 17.63
CA LEU A 171 -18.69 -2.42 18.70
C LEU A 171 -19.09 -3.88 18.41
N ILE A 172 -18.09 -4.68 18.00
CA ILE A 172 -18.24 -6.10 17.66
C ILE A 172 -17.30 -6.95 18.51
N ASP A 173 -17.63 -8.25 18.65
CA ASP A 173 -16.73 -9.18 19.30
C ASP A 173 -15.42 -9.37 18.53
N ARG A 174 -14.35 -9.71 19.26
CA ARG A 174 -13.03 -9.95 18.68
C ARG A 174 -13.04 -11.03 17.59
N SER A 175 -13.88 -12.05 17.76
CA SER A 175 -14.08 -13.13 16.78
C SER A 175 -14.70 -12.67 15.46
N GLN A 176 -15.42 -11.56 15.45
CA GLN A 176 -16.08 -11.02 14.27
C GLN A 176 -15.17 -10.09 13.44
N VAL A 177 -13.98 -9.73 13.98
CA VAL A 177 -13.10 -8.75 13.31
C VAL A 177 -12.51 -9.31 12.02
N VAL A 178 -11.99 -10.54 12.04
CA VAL A 178 -11.42 -11.18 10.85
C VAL A 178 -12.50 -11.43 9.79
N PRO A 179 -13.68 -11.99 10.11
CA PRO A 179 -14.81 -12.07 9.19
C PRO A 179 -15.15 -10.72 8.54
N LYS A 180 -15.24 -9.64 9.32
CA LYS A 180 -15.51 -8.28 8.79
C LYS A 180 -14.43 -7.80 7.81
N SER A 181 -13.17 -8.07 8.09
CA SER A 181 -12.06 -7.76 7.18
C SER A 181 -12.18 -8.56 5.87
N LEU A 182 -12.49 -9.86 5.97
CA LEU A 182 -12.66 -10.75 4.82
C LEU A 182 -13.83 -10.35 3.91
N GLU A 183 -14.94 -9.85 4.45
CA GLU A 183 -16.04 -9.30 3.66
C GLU A 183 -15.58 -8.13 2.77
N LEU A 184 -14.77 -7.23 3.32
CA LEU A 184 -14.21 -6.11 2.58
C LEU A 184 -13.19 -6.55 1.52
N PHE A 185 -12.32 -7.53 1.85
CA PHE A 185 -11.42 -8.12 0.85
C PHE A 185 -12.18 -8.82 -0.26
N LYS A 186 -13.25 -9.56 0.05
CA LYS A 186 -14.13 -10.20 -0.93
C LYS A 186 -14.74 -9.13 -1.86
N LYS A 187 -15.20 -8.01 -1.31
CA LYS A 187 -15.73 -6.89 -2.10
C LYS A 187 -14.63 -6.30 -3.00
N ALA A 188 -13.45 -6.01 -2.47
CA ALA A 188 -12.32 -5.50 -3.25
C ALA A 188 -11.95 -6.46 -4.41
N ARG A 189 -11.86 -7.76 -4.14
CA ARG A 189 -11.57 -8.78 -5.16
C ARG A 189 -12.67 -8.90 -6.22
N SER A 190 -13.93 -8.69 -5.88
CA SER A 190 -15.01 -8.70 -6.87
C SER A 190 -14.93 -7.53 -7.85
N LEU A 191 -14.30 -6.42 -7.44
CA LEU A 191 -14.09 -5.23 -8.27
C LEU A 191 -12.83 -5.32 -9.15
N ASP A 192 -11.79 -6.01 -8.65
CA ASP A 192 -10.53 -6.24 -9.37
C ASP A 192 -10.04 -7.68 -9.15
N PRO A 193 -10.63 -8.69 -9.85
CA PRO A 193 -10.40 -10.10 -9.58
C PRO A 193 -9.01 -10.60 -10.00
N LYS A 194 -8.29 -9.86 -10.86
CA LYS A 194 -6.96 -10.24 -11.35
C LYS A 194 -5.82 -9.63 -10.56
N ASN A 195 -6.12 -8.89 -9.52
CA ASN A 195 -5.13 -8.20 -8.70
C ASN A 195 -4.50 -9.17 -7.69
N PHE A 196 -3.22 -9.46 -7.91
CA PHE A 196 -2.43 -10.32 -7.03
C PHE A 196 -2.42 -9.82 -5.57
N THR A 197 -2.22 -8.52 -5.37
CA THR A 197 -2.12 -7.96 -4.01
C THR A 197 -3.42 -8.16 -3.23
N LEU A 198 -4.58 -7.97 -3.87
CA LEU A 198 -5.88 -8.23 -3.25
C LEU A 198 -6.07 -9.71 -2.91
N ALA A 199 -5.59 -10.61 -3.76
CA ALA A 199 -5.65 -12.04 -3.51
C ALA A 199 -4.76 -12.45 -2.34
N ALA A 200 -3.52 -11.95 -2.30
CA ALA A 200 -2.57 -12.23 -1.24
C ALA A 200 -3.02 -11.66 0.13
N ASP A 201 -3.53 -10.43 0.17
CA ASP A 201 -4.04 -9.83 1.39
C ASP A 201 -5.27 -10.59 1.96
N ALA A 202 -6.18 -11.02 1.08
CA ALA A 202 -7.32 -11.85 1.48
C ALA A 202 -6.88 -13.22 1.99
N ALA A 203 -5.88 -13.85 1.33
CA ALA A 203 -5.31 -15.12 1.77
C ALA A 203 -4.59 -14.99 3.12
N MET A 204 -3.88 -13.88 3.35
CA MET A 204 -3.28 -13.57 4.65
C MET A 204 -4.33 -13.44 5.75
N ALA A 205 -5.43 -12.76 5.47
CA ALA A 205 -6.52 -12.59 6.44
C ALA A 205 -7.20 -13.95 6.81
N GLN A 206 -7.23 -14.92 5.89
CA GLN A 206 -7.74 -16.27 6.19
C GLN A 206 -6.94 -16.99 7.30
N LEU A 207 -5.64 -16.69 7.42
CA LEU A 207 -4.82 -17.27 8.48
C LEU A 207 -5.22 -16.80 9.89
N GLY A 208 -5.93 -15.70 9.99
CA GLY A 208 -6.45 -15.14 11.25
C GLY A 208 -7.81 -15.68 11.68
N MET A 209 -8.46 -16.54 10.88
CA MET A 209 -9.77 -17.11 11.22
C MET A 209 -9.71 -18.02 12.45
N GLN A 210 -10.73 -17.94 13.27
CA GLN A 210 -10.93 -18.81 14.42
C GLN A 210 -12.36 -19.39 14.38
N PRO A 211 -12.51 -20.73 14.29
CA PRO A 211 -11.46 -21.74 14.12
C PRO A 211 -10.73 -21.61 12.78
N PHE A 212 -9.45 -22.06 12.73
CA PHE A 212 -8.66 -22.02 11.50
C PHE A 212 -9.21 -23.01 10.47
N ASP A 213 -9.53 -22.50 9.28
CA ASP A 213 -9.97 -23.30 8.13
C ASP A 213 -8.84 -23.43 7.10
N ALA A 214 -8.09 -24.53 7.24
CA ALA A 214 -6.95 -24.81 6.37
C ALA A 214 -7.37 -24.98 4.89
N LYS A 215 -8.56 -25.54 4.62
CA LYS A 215 -9.05 -25.75 3.25
C LYS A 215 -9.27 -24.40 2.55
N THR A 216 -9.97 -23.50 3.21
CA THR A 216 -10.21 -22.15 2.67
C THR A 216 -8.93 -21.34 2.55
N ALA A 217 -8.01 -21.45 3.54
CA ALA A 217 -6.72 -20.76 3.48
C ALA A 217 -5.84 -21.27 2.32
N LEU A 218 -5.75 -22.59 2.10
CA LEU A 218 -5.03 -23.18 0.97
C LEU A 218 -5.63 -22.74 -0.38
N ALA A 219 -6.97 -22.73 -0.51
CA ALA A 219 -7.65 -22.28 -1.72
C ALA A 219 -7.30 -20.81 -2.01
N ALA A 220 -7.37 -19.93 -1.01
CA ALA A 220 -7.06 -18.50 -1.16
C ALA A 220 -5.59 -18.26 -1.58
N TRP A 221 -4.63 -19.00 -0.98
CA TRP A 221 -3.23 -18.90 -1.36
C TRP A 221 -2.92 -19.50 -2.75
N ASN A 222 -3.63 -20.55 -3.18
CA ASN A 222 -3.51 -21.07 -4.54
C ASN A 222 -4.06 -20.07 -5.57
N ASP A 223 -5.16 -19.37 -5.26
CA ASP A 223 -5.66 -18.27 -6.10
C ASP A 223 -4.60 -17.15 -6.22
N ALA A 224 -3.96 -16.78 -5.11
CA ALA A 224 -2.89 -15.79 -5.13
C ALA A 224 -1.67 -16.28 -5.96
N LEU A 225 -1.32 -17.57 -5.86
CA LEU A 225 -0.22 -18.17 -6.65
C LEU A 225 -0.48 -18.07 -8.14
N ALA A 226 -1.72 -18.31 -8.57
CA ALA A 226 -2.12 -18.21 -9.97
C ALA A 226 -2.02 -16.78 -10.53
N LEU A 227 -2.14 -15.77 -9.67
CA LEU A 227 -2.08 -14.35 -10.04
C LEU A 227 -0.68 -13.72 -9.84
N ALA A 228 0.26 -14.43 -9.21
CA ALA A 228 1.57 -13.90 -8.85
C ALA A 228 2.39 -13.49 -10.09
N PRO A 229 2.74 -12.20 -10.26
CA PRO A 229 3.29 -11.69 -11.52
C PRO A 229 4.77 -12.05 -11.72
N SER A 230 5.54 -12.19 -10.65
CA SER A 230 6.99 -12.45 -10.73
C SER A 230 7.39 -13.74 -10.00
N PRO A 231 8.62 -14.25 -10.25
CA PRO A 231 9.19 -15.36 -9.49
C PRO A 231 9.21 -15.10 -7.98
N VAL A 232 9.54 -13.88 -7.56
CA VAL A 232 9.64 -13.48 -6.15
C VAL A 232 8.28 -13.61 -5.44
N GLU A 233 7.22 -13.06 -6.04
CA GLU A 233 5.88 -13.19 -5.45
C GLU A 233 5.42 -14.66 -5.43
N ARG A 234 5.70 -15.44 -6.48
CA ARG A 234 5.39 -16.88 -6.51
C ARG A 234 6.08 -17.63 -5.38
N GLU A 235 7.35 -17.31 -5.10
CA GLU A 235 8.08 -17.95 -4.01
C GLU A 235 7.57 -17.52 -2.64
N GLY A 236 7.23 -16.24 -2.45
CA GLY A 236 6.59 -15.76 -1.23
C GLY A 236 5.27 -16.49 -0.95
N VAL A 237 4.43 -16.68 -1.96
CA VAL A 237 3.19 -17.46 -1.82
C VAL A 237 3.48 -18.92 -1.46
N ARG A 238 4.49 -19.57 -2.06
CA ARG A 238 4.88 -20.95 -1.72
C ARG A 238 5.32 -21.09 -0.27
N ILE A 239 5.97 -20.09 0.30
CA ILE A 239 6.29 -20.06 1.74
C ILE A 239 5.02 -20.14 2.58
N HIS A 240 3.98 -19.36 2.26
CA HIS A 240 2.71 -19.39 2.99
C HIS A 240 1.99 -20.74 2.84
N LEU A 241 1.92 -21.28 1.63
CA LEU A 241 1.38 -22.63 1.38
C LEU A 241 2.14 -23.69 2.18
N ALA A 242 3.49 -23.64 2.16
CA ALA A 242 4.33 -24.55 2.92
C ALA A 242 4.07 -24.50 4.43
N ARG A 243 3.87 -23.29 4.99
CA ARG A 243 3.53 -23.11 6.42
C ARG A 243 2.19 -23.76 6.76
N ILE A 244 1.18 -23.66 5.91
CA ILE A 244 -0.12 -24.29 6.12
C ILE A 244 0.02 -25.82 6.06
N HIS A 245 0.71 -26.37 5.04
CA HIS A 245 0.95 -27.81 4.93
C HIS A 245 1.77 -28.36 6.12
N ALA A 246 2.78 -27.61 6.59
CA ALA A 246 3.54 -27.97 7.79
C ALA A 246 2.64 -28.02 9.03
N HIS A 247 1.74 -27.04 9.21
CA HIS A 247 0.77 -27.02 10.30
C HIS A 247 -0.18 -28.24 10.28
N LEU A 248 -0.49 -28.75 9.07
CA LEU A 248 -1.31 -29.94 8.86
C LEU A 248 -0.51 -31.27 8.98
N GLY A 249 0.77 -31.23 9.31
CA GLY A 249 1.62 -32.41 9.37
C GLY A 249 1.98 -33.01 7.98
N GLN A 250 1.74 -32.30 6.89
CA GLN A 250 1.94 -32.76 5.52
C GLN A 250 3.38 -32.47 5.05
N ALA A 251 4.33 -33.24 5.61
CA ALA A 251 5.77 -33.00 5.41
C ALA A 251 6.20 -33.03 3.95
N ASP A 252 5.73 -34.00 3.15
CA ASP A 252 6.13 -34.12 1.73
C ASP A 252 5.64 -32.95 0.88
N ALA A 253 4.38 -32.50 1.08
CA ALA A 253 3.85 -31.32 0.41
C ALA A 253 4.64 -30.06 0.79
N THR A 254 5.01 -29.94 2.06
CA THR A 254 5.82 -28.81 2.54
C THR A 254 7.18 -28.79 1.86
N ARG A 255 7.92 -29.94 1.83
CA ARG A 255 9.23 -30.04 1.17
C ARG A 255 9.14 -29.77 -0.32
N ALA A 256 8.09 -30.28 -1.01
CA ALA A 256 7.89 -30.06 -2.43
C ALA A 256 7.68 -28.57 -2.78
N LEU A 257 6.98 -27.82 -1.92
CA LEU A 257 6.80 -26.36 -2.09
C LEU A 257 8.12 -25.62 -1.84
N LEU A 258 8.82 -25.95 -0.76
CA LEU A 258 10.07 -25.29 -0.37
C LEU A 258 11.23 -25.61 -1.35
N ALA A 259 11.20 -26.74 -2.04
CA ALA A 259 12.15 -27.06 -3.12
C ALA A 259 12.10 -26.04 -4.28
N LYS A 260 10.97 -25.37 -4.46
CA LYS A 260 10.74 -24.34 -5.50
C LYS A 260 10.98 -22.91 -5.00
N VAL A 261 11.63 -22.74 -3.84
CA VAL A 261 11.98 -21.44 -3.24
C VAL A 261 13.51 -21.30 -3.27
N HIS A 262 14.01 -20.34 -4.05
CA HIS A 262 15.43 -20.12 -4.34
C HIS A 262 15.90 -18.71 -3.99
N GLU A 263 14.97 -17.74 -3.90
CA GLU A 263 15.29 -16.35 -3.59
C GLU A 263 15.91 -16.22 -2.19
N THR A 264 17.05 -15.55 -2.13
CA THR A 264 17.85 -15.41 -0.90
C THR A 264 17.09 -14.76 0.25
N GLN A 265 16.19 -13.83 -0.05
CA GLN A 265 15.35 -13.17 0.95
C GLN A 265 14.40 -14.12 1.70
N PHE A 266 14.11 -15.31 1.15
CA PHE A 266 13.28 -16.34 1.79
C PHE A 266 14.10 -17.48 2.44
N ALA A 267 15.43 -17.45 2.37
CA ALA A 267 16.29 -18.53 2.83
C ALA A 267 16.09 -18.85 4.32
N GLU A 268 15.99 -17.81 5.17
CA GLU A 268 15.80 -17.98 6.60
C GLU A 268 14.41 -18.55 6.95
N LEU A 269 13.35 -18.03 6.31
CA LEU A 269 12.00 -18.56 6.48
C LEU A 269 11.88 -20.01 6.04
N LYS A 270 12.50 -20.37 4.91
CA LYS A 270 12.58 -21.74 4.41
C LYS A 270 13.27 -22.65 5.42
N ALA A 271 14.44 -22.21 5.94
CA ALA A 271 15.20 -22.98 6.93
C ALA A 271 14.42 -23.15 8.26
N GLU A 272 13.69 -22.12 8.68
CA GLU A 272 12.83 -22.20 9.88
C GLU A 272 11.72 -23.26 9.72
N ILE A 273 11.03 -23.28 8.58
CA ILE A 273 9.97 -24.25 8.30
C ILE A 273 10.54 -25.66 8.27
N LEU A 274 11.69 -25.89 7.61
CA LEU A 274 12.34 -27.20 7.55
C LEU A 274 12.78 -27.68 8.94
N ARG A 275 13.35 -26.82 9.78
CA ARG A 275 13.71 -27.17 11.16
C ARG A 275 12.53 -27.59 12.03
N LYS A 276 11.34 -27.02 11.78
CA LYS A 276 10.12 -27.41 12.50
C LYS A 276 9.59 -28.76 12.03
N LEU A 277 9.82 -29.15 10.77
CA LEU A 277 9.47 -30.47 10.25
C LEU A 277 10.39 -31.56 10.78
N ASP A 278 11.68 -31.27 10.84
CA ASP A 278 12.73 -32.21 11.27
C ASP A 278 13.46 -31.60 12.49
N PRO A 279 12.83 -31.62 13.69
CA PRO A 279 13.48 -31.07 14.86
C PRO A 279 14.74 -31.85 15.18
N PRO A 280 15.87 -31.18 15.51
CA PRO A 280 17.08 -31.88 15.91
C PRO A 280 16.78 -32.81 17.10
N PRO A 281 17.48 -33.97 17.19
CA PRO A 281 17.28 -34.89 18.32
C PRO A 281 17.45 -34.13 19.64
N ALA A 282 16.56 -34.42 20.60
CA ALA A 282 16.65 -33.83 21.94
C ALA A 282 18.08 -34.09 22.46
N LYS A 283 18.77 -33.04 22.91
CA LYS A 283 20.07 -33.22 23.57
C LYS A 283 19.86 -34.11 24.79
N PRO A 284 20.76 -35.13 24.94
CA PRO A 284 20.67 -36.07 26.07
C PRO A 284 20.82 -35.36 27.42
#